data_75e09e4e06da712b9db45a3e681a940c
#
_entry.id   75e09e4e06da712b9db45a3e681a940c
#
_cell.length_a   1.000
_cell.length_b   1.000
_cell.length_c   1.000
_cell.angle_alpha   90.00
_cell.angle_beta   90.00
_cell.angle_gamma   90.00
#
_symmetry.space_group_name_H-M   'P 1'
#
loop_
_entity.id
_entity.type
_entity.pdbx_description
1 polymer ?
#
loop_
_entity_poly.entity_id
_entity_poly.type
_entity_poly.pdbx_seq_one_letter_code
_entity_poly.pdbx_strand_id
1 'polypeptide(L)'
;MNGKFKDLFAPTIVLLVICLVATALLTGTYQVTKPIIDQRALEAAGSTRGEVLPEGDVFLPMEDITLVEGVTEVYQAENGAGLVITAGANGFGGVVEVMTGINADGEITGVKITNHSETPNLGTNAMTEEHLSQFIGASKITNKAGGEGTMIDAYSGATISSTAVFNAVDAALLQFAVANGAAYEAPVELTPEEQFAQAQSLALPEGDTFEKLDVELYTGTSDIALE
;
A
#
# COMPACT_ATOMS: atom_id res chain seq x y z
N MET A 1 -50.00 -14.71 33.64
CA MET A 1 -49.12 -13.74 32.91
C MET A 1 -47.65 -14.12 32.86
N ASN A 2 -47.19 -15.20 33.53
CA ASN A 2 -45.73 -15.49 33.63
C ASN A 2 -45.12 -16.38 32.52
N GLY A 3 -45.91 -17.08 31.72
CA GLY A 3 -45.38 -17.95 30.66
C GLY A 3 -44.87 -17.23 29.44
N LYS A 4 -45.61 -16.27 28.90
CA LYS A 4 -45.24 -15.52 27.71
C LYS A 4 -43.99 -14.66 27.87
N PHE A 5 -43.69 -14.19 29.09
CA PHE A 5 -42.47 -13.44 29.41
C PHE A 5 -41.25 -14.35 29.37
N LYS A 6 -41.32 -15.58 29.87
CA LYS A 6 -40.21 -16.53 29.79
C LYS A 6 -39.91 -16.96 28.36
N ASP A 7 -40.93 -17.19 27.55
CA ASP A 7 -40.75 -17.61 26.15
C ASP A 7 -40.18 -16.51 25.26
N LEU A 8 -40.41 -15.22 25.61
CA LEU A 8 -39.87 -14.09 24.87
C LEU A 8 -38.43 -13.71 25.30
N PHE A 9 -38.14 -13.79 26.59
CA PHE A 9 -36.83 -13.35 27.13
C PHE A 9 -35.78 -14.47 27.21
N ALA A 10 -36.19 -15.74 27.33
CA ALA A 10 -35.23 -16.86 27.42
C ALA A 10 -34.32 -16.93 26.19
N PRO A 11 -34.78 -16.85 24.92
CA PRO A 11 -33.89 -16.87 23.76
C PRO A 11 -32.93 -15.70 23.72
N THR A 12 -33.38 -14.52 24.13
CA THR A 12 -32.55 -13.31 24.16
C THR A 12 -31.42 -13.42 25.18
N ILE A 13 -31.71 -13.93 26.38
CA ILE A 13 -30.72 -14.16 27.41
C ILE A 13 -29.70 -15.21 27.00
N VAL A 14 -30.15 -16.30 26.38
CA VAL A 14 -29.28 -17.36 25.87
C VAL A 14 -28.33 -16.81 24.79
N LEU A 15 -28.87 -16.02 23.87
CA LEU A 15 -28.07 -15.38 22.83
C LEU A 15 -27.01 -14.41 23.43
N LEU A 16 -27.42 -13.59 24.40
CA LEU A 16 -26.53 -12.68 25.10
C LEU A 16 -25.38 -13.41 25.82
N VAL A 17 -25.70 -14.53 26.51
CA VAL A 17 -24.68 -15.35 27.19
C VAL A 17 -23.71 -15.94 26.17
N ILE A 18 -24.21 -16.49 25.05
CA ILE A 18 -23.36 -17.05 24.02
C ILE A 18 -22.42 -15.97 23.44
N CYS A 19 -22.95 -14.77 23.15
CA CYS A 19 -22.12 -13.66 22.66
C CYS A 19 -21.05 -13.24 23.67
N LEU A 20 -21.39 -13.16 24.95
CA LEU A 20 -20.41 -12.81 25.99
C LEU A 20 -19.32 -13.87 26.13
N VAL A 21 -19.68 -15.14 26.13
CA VAL A 21 -18.71 -16.25 26.21
C VAL A 21 -17.81 -16.26 24.96
N ALA A 22 -18.39 -16.13 23.77
CA ALA A 22 -17.62 -16.10 22.53
C ALA A 22 -16.66 -14.91 22.49
N THR A 23 -17.11 -13.72 22.90
CA THR A 23 -16.27 -12.52 22.95
C THR A 23 -15.14 -12.67 23.98
N ALA A 24 -15.43 -13.22 25.15
CA ALA A 24 -14.43 -13.45 26.19
C ALA A 24 -13.35 -14.45 25.72
N LEU A 25 -13.74 -15.55 25.08
CA LEU A 25 -12.81 -16.54 24.52
C LEU A 25 -11.96 -15.93 23.40
N LEU A 26 -12.57 -15.17 22.49
CA LEU A 26 -11.87 -14.53 21.40
C LEU A 26 -10.85 -13.50 21.92
N THR A 27 -11.27 -12.65 22.86
CA THR A 27 -10.39 -11.64 23.46
C THR A 27 -9.25 -12.30 24.24
N GLY A 28 -9.53 -13.34 25.01
CA GLY A 28 -8.50 -14.08 25.73
C GLY A 28 -7.48 -14.72 24.81
N THR A 29 -7.93 -15.37 23.75
CA THR A 29 -7.04 -15.95 22.73
C THR A 29 -6.20 -14.87 22.05
N TYR A 30 -6.81 -13.75 21.65
CA TYR A 30 -6.12 -12.63 21.01
C TYR A 30 -5.02 -12.04 21.87
N GLN A 31 -5.29 -11.81 23.18
CA GLN A 31 -4.29 -11.25 24.10
C GLN A 31 -3.06 -12.14 24.29
N VAL A 32 -3.23 -13.46 24.24
CA VAL A 32 -2.11 -14.40 24.33
C VAL A 32 -1.36 -14.52 23.02
N THR A 33 -2.09 -14.50 21.90
CA THR A 33 -1.52 -14.76 20.58
C THR A 33 -0.85 -13.51 19.99
N LYS A 34 -1.41 -12.33 20.23
CA LYS A 34 -0.90 -11.06 19.69
C LYS A 34 0.58 -10.82 19.96
N PRO A 35 1.10 -10.89 21.21
CA PRO A 35 2.52 -10.63 21.45
C PRO A 35 3.45 -11.62 20.73
N ILE A 36 3.02 -12.87 20.56
CA ILE A 36 3.81 -13.88 19.84
C ILE A 36 3.82 -13.58 18.33
N ILE A 37 2.68 -13.13 17.79
CA ILE A 37 2.60 -12.71 16.38
C ILE A 37 3.47 -11.49 16.15
N ASP A 38 3.37 -10.48 17.01
CA ASP A 38 4.13 -9.22 16.90
C ASP A 38 5.65 -9.51 16.98
N GLN A 39 6.09 -10.38 17.92
CA GLN A 39 7.49 -10.75 18.03
C GLN A 39 7.99 -11.51 16.80
N ARG A 40 7.24 -12.47 16.29
CA ARG A 40 7.60 -13.20 15.06
C ARG A 40 7.61 -12.28 13.83
N ALA A 41 6.70 -11.32 13.76
CA ALA A 41 6.69 -10.33 12.69
C ALA A 41 7.96 -9.44 12.72
N LEU A 42 8.40 -9.03 13.91
CA LEU A 42 9.66 -8.27 14.07
C LEU A 42 10.89 -9.10 13.67
N GLU A 43 10.97 -10.36 14.11
CA GLU A 43 12.05 -11.28 13.74
C GLU A 43 12.07 -11.54 12.22
N ALA A 44 10.90 -11.79 11.63
CA ALA A 44 10.76 -12.00 10.19
C ALA A 44 11.13 -10.72 9.40
N ALA A 45 10.70 -9.56 9.85
CA ALA A 45 11.05 -8.29 9.22
C ALA A 45 12.56 -8.02 9.29
N GLY A 46 13.22 -8.33 10.42
CA GLY A 46 14.68 -8.23 10.54
C GLY A 46 15.41 -9.13 9.54
N SER A 47 14.96 -10.39 9.39
CA SER A 47 15.51 -11.31 8.40
C SER A 47 15.29 -10.80 6.96
N THR A 48 14.10 -10.30 6.66
CA THR A 48 13.75 -9.78 5.34
C THR A 48 14.58 -8.54 4.97
N ARG A 49 14.90 -7.67 5.95
CA ARG A 49 15.77 -6.52 5.71
C ARG A 49 17.17 -6.96 5.27
N GLY A 50 17.74 -7.99 5.91
CA GLY A 50 19.02 -8.57 5.49
C GLY A 50 18.97 -9.26 4.12
N GLU A 51 17.79 -9.76 3.69
CA GLU A 51 17.65 -10.33 2.35
C GLU A 51 17.63 -9.25 1.25
N VAL A 52 17.00 -8.08 1.50
CA VAL A 52 16.93 -6.99 0.51
C VAL A 52 18.16 -6.08 0.53
N LEU A 53 18.88 -5.99 1.66
CA LEU A 53 20.15 -5.26 1.79
C LEU A 53 21.19 -6.15 2.48
N PRO A 54 21.83 -7.10 1.75
CA PRO A 54 22.73 -8.09 2.33
C PRO A 54 23.99 -7.53 2.98
N GLU A 55 24.41 -6.32 2.58
CA GLU A 55 25.57 -5.63 3.14
C GLU A 55 25.25 -4.91 4.47
N GLY A 56 23.96 -4.78 4.81
CA GLY A 56 23.48 -4.19 6.06
C GLY A 56 23.65 -5.16 7.22
N ASP A 57 24.09 -4.64 8.36
CA ASP A 57 24.27 -5.43 9.60
C ASP A 57 23.11 -5.28 10.58
N VAL A 58 22.97 -4.13 11.20
CA VAL A 58 21.91 -3.78 12.15
C VAL A 58 21.04 -2.69 11.54
N PHE A 59 19.74 -2.88 11.56
CA PHE A 59 18.79 -1.94 10.97
C PHE A 59 18.10 -1.12 12.07
N LEU A 60 18.32 0.19 12.05
CA LEU A 60 17.74 1.15 13.00
C LEU A 60 16.61 1.93 12.32
N PRO A 61 15.45 2.10 12.97
CA PRO A 61 14.35 2.89 12.41
C PRO A 61 14.76 4.36 12.35
N MET A 62 14.37 5.02 11.26
CA MET A 62 14.51 6.48 11.10
C MET A 62 13.17 7.14 11.41
N GLU A 63 13.01 7.70 12.62
CA GLU A 63 11.74 8.29 13.08
C GLU A 63 11.61 9.78 12.72
N ASP A 64 12.73 10.51 12.62
CA ASP A 64 12.75 11.97 12.43
C ASP A 64 12.96 12.38 10.95
N ILE A 65 12.23 11.73 10.03
CA ILE A 65 12.30 12.06 8.60
C ILE A 65 10.93 12.34 8.02
N THR A 66 10.88 13.20 6.99
CA THR A 66 9.68 13.40 6.19
C THR A 66 9.46 12.18 5.32
N LEU A 67 8.31 11.50 5.51
CA LEU A 67 7.95 10.36 4.69
C LEU A 67 7.30 10.81 3.37
N VAL A 68 7.73 10.19 2.29
CA VAL A 68 7.11 10.30 0.97
C VAL A 68 5.76 9.58 0.99
N GLU A 69 4.81 10.03 0.18
CA GLU A 69 3.50 9.37 0.03
C GLU A 69 3.67 7.88 -0.30
N GLY A 70 2.95 7.04 0.43
CA GLY A 70 3.01 5.59 0.30
C GLY A 70 4.12 4.92 1.12
N VAL A 71 5.12 5.65 1.60
CA VAL A 71 6.16 5.09 2.48
C VAL A 71 5.63 4.93 3.90
N THR A 72 5.85 3.76 4.49
CA THR A 72 5.38 3.41 5.85
C THR A 72 6.52 3.31 6.85
N GLU A 73 7.67 2.80 6.43
CA GLU A 73 8.82 2.56 7.30
C GLU A 73 10.14 2.81 6.56
N VAL A 74 11.10 3.38 7.27
CA VAL A 74 12.48 3.55 6.80
C VAL A 74 13.44 3.07 7.86
N TYR A 75 14.37 2.21 7.47
CA TYR A 75 15.44 1.71 8.33
C TYR A 75 16.78 2.00 7.71
N GLN A 76 17.70 2.46 8.52
CA GLN A 76 19.10 2.67 8.13
C GLN A 76 19.97 1.51 8.64
N ALA A 77 20.85 1.01 7.81
CA ALA A 77 21.89 0.10 8.24
C ALA A 77 22.94 0.86 9.08
N GLU A 78 23.26 0.37 10.28
CA GLU A 78 24.18 1.04 11.22
C GLU A 78 25.60 1.18 10.61
N ASN A 79 26.01 0.21 9.82
CA ASN A 79 27.29 0.24 9.09
C ASN A 79 27.30 1.20 7.89
N GLY A 80 26.20 1.90 7.60
CA GLY A 80 26.10 2.83 6.47
C GLY A 80 25.97 2.17 5.11
N ALA A 81 25.67 0.87 5.02
CA ALA A 81 25.50 0.15 3.76
C ALA A 81 24.33 0.68 2.91
N GLY A 82 23.35 1.32 3.53
CA GLY A 82 22.20 1.90 2.82
C GLY A 82 20.95 1.96 3.67
N LEU A 83 19.80 2.04 3.00
CA LEU A 83 18.48 2.11 3.59
C LEU A 83 17.61 0.92 3.16
N VAL A 84 16.71 0.51 4.05
CA VAL A 84 15.61 -0.40 3.74
C VAL A 84 14.32 0.36 3.93
N ILE A 85 13.53 0.46 2.88
CA ILE A 85 12.33 1.29 2.82
C ILE A 85 11.15 0.40 2.49
N THR A 86 10.09 0.50 3.30
CA THR A 86 8.81 -0.17 3.04
C THR A 86 7.82 0.86 2.53
N ALA A 87 7.25 0.60 1.37
CA ALA A 87 6.23 1.44 0.78
C ALA A 87 5.04 0.62 0.27
N GLY A 88 3.85 1.20 0.28
CA GLY A 88 2.63 0.58 -0.19
C GLY A 88 1.99 1.36 -1.34
N ALA A 89 1.44 0.64 -2.30
CA ALA A 89 0.63 1.23 -3.36
C ALA A 89 -0.60 0.38 -3.66
N ASN A 90 -1.64 1.00 -4.21
CA ASN A 90 -2.89 0.32 -4.49
C ASN A 90 -2.77 -0.63 -5.68
N GLY A 91 -2.91 -1.92 -5.44
CA GLY A 91 -3.06 -2.95 -6.44
C GLY A 91 -4.53 -3.22 -6.80
N PHE A 92 -4.81 -4.38 -7.39
CA PHE A 92 -6.16 -4.77 -7.76
C PHE A 92 -6.96 -5.30 -6.56
N GLY A 93 -6.34 -6.14 -5.72
CA GLY A 93 -6.97 -6.75 -4.55
C GLY A 93 -6.85 -5.91 -3.28
N GLY A 94 -6.07 -4.85 -3.28
CA GLY A 94 -5.79 -3.98 -2.13
C GLY A 94 -4.39 -3.40 -2.18
N VAL A 95 -3.92 -2.89 -1.05
CA VAL A 95 -2.56 -2.35 -0.96
C VAL A 95 -1.54 -3.49 -1.09
N VAL A 96 -0.54 -3.27 -1.92
CA VAL A 96 0.66 -4.11 -2.06
C VAL A 96 1.79 -3.38 -1.33
N GLU A 97 2.32 -4.01 -0.29
CA GLU A 97 3.46 -3.48 0.47
C GLU A 97 4.76 -4.13 -0.02
N VAL A 98 5.71 -3.28 -0.33
CA VAL A 98 7.00 -3.65 -0.91
C VAL A 98 8.12 -3.15 -0.03
N MET A 99 9.01 -4.02 0.36
CA MET A 99 10.27 -3.69 1.03
C MET A 99 11.38 -3.62 0.00
N THR A 100 12.07 -2.49 -0.07
CA THR A 100 13.14 -2.23 -1.03
C THR A 100 14.43 -1.91 -0.28
N GLY A 101 15.50 -2.66 -0.53
CA GLY A 101 16.84 -2.34 -0.08
C GLY A 101 17.56 -1.47 -1.10
N ILE A 102 18.16 -0.39 -0.64
CA ILE A 102 18.90 0.57 -1.49
C ILE A 102 20.26 0.79 -0.85
N ASN A 103 21.35 0.57 -1.58
CA ASN A 103 22.71 0.75 -1.09
C ASN A 103 23.07 2.24 -0.97
N ALA A 104 24.26 2.52 -0.43
CA ALA A 104 24.75 3.89 -0.25
C ALA A 104 24.89 4.67 -1.57
N ASP A 105 25.09 3.97 -2.69
CA ASP A 105 25.20 4.57 -4.03
C ASP A 105 23.83 4.88 -4.67
N GLY A 106 22.72 4.49 -4.00
CA GLY A 106 21.36 4.70 -4.47
C GLY A 106 20.85 3.60 -5.41
N GLU A 107 21.51 2.46 -5.48
CA GLU A 107 21.10 1.33 -6.31
C GLU A 107 20.25 0.34 -5.50
N ILE A 108 19.21 -0.18 -6.11
CA ILE A 108 18.36 -1.21 -5.52
C ILE A 108 19.13 -2.51 -5.42
N THR A 109 19.31 -3.03 -4.21
CA THR A 109 19.96 -4.31 -3.92
C THR A 109 19.00 -5.47 -3.80
N GLY A 110 17.75 -5.20 -3.43
CA GLY A 110 16.71 -6.21 -3.27
C GLY A 110 15.33 -5.62 -3.19
N VAL A 111 14.35 -6.37 -3.68
CA VAL A 111 12.92 -6.02 -3.60
C VAL A 111 12.16 -7.24 -3.11
N LYS A 112 11.31 -7.07 -2.11
CA LYS A 112 10.48 -8.13 -1.56
C LYS A 112 9.08 -7.64 -1.22
N ILE A 113 8.08 -8.44 -1.56
CA ILE A 113 6.69 -8.16 -1.18
C ILE A 113 6.50 -8.62 0.27
N THR A 114 6.07 -7.72 1.15
CA THR A 114 5.84 -7.99 2.57
C THR A 114 4.37 -8.28 2.87
N ASN A 115 3.46 -7.63 2.14
CA ASN A 115 2.02 -7.84 2.31
C ASN A 115 1.26 -7.58 1.01
N HIS A 116 0.21 -8.34 0.74
CA HIS A 116 -0.69 -8.13 -0.40
C HIS A 116 -2.01 -8.88 -0.23
N SER A 117 -3.04 -8.44 -0.94
CA SER A 117 -4.33 -9.12 -1.05
C SER A 117 -4.66 -9.53 -2.49
N GLU A 118 -3.63 -9.65 -3.34
CA GLU A 118 -3.78 -9.96 -4.76
C GLU A 118 -4.24 -11.39 -5.01
N THR A 119 -4.96 -11.59 -6.11
CA THR A 119 -5.45 -12.90 -6.52
C THR A 119 -4.28 -13.84 -6.89
N PRO A 120 -4.21 -15.04 -6.28
CA PRO A 120 -3.20 -16.04 -6.61
C PRO A 120 -3.20 -16.40 -8.10
N ASN A 121 -2.01 -16.56 -8.69
CA ASN A 121 -1.79 -16.88 -10.10
C ASN A 121 -2.35 -15.85 -11.10
N LEU A 122 -2.71 -14.66 -10.61
CA LEU A 122 -3.09 -13.53 -11.45
C LEU A 122 -2.28 -12.30 -11.01
N GLY A 123 -2.70 -11.56 -10.01
CA GLY A 123 -1.96 -10.42 -9.48
C GLY A 123 -0.60 -10.79 -8.89
N THR A 124 -0.50 -11.97 -8.25
CA THR A 124 0.76 -12.47 -7.69
C THR A 124 1.84 -12.80 -8.73
N ASN A 125 1.49 -12.87 -10.02
CA ASN A 125 2.49 -13.05 -11.07
C ASN A 125 3.44 -11.84 -11.20
N ALA A 126 2.96 -10.64 -10.84
CA ALA A 126 3.78 -9.44 -10.77
C ALA A 126 4.74 -9.40 -9.56
N MET A 127 4.67 -10.40 -8.68
CA MET A 127 5.41 -10.45 -7.40
C MET A 127 6.42 -11.61 -7.38
N THR A 128 6.63 -12.28 -8.50
CA THR A 128 7.60 -13.36 -8.61
C THR A 128 9.03 -12.82 -8.54
N GLU A 129 9.96 -13.60 -8.02
CA GLU A 129 11.38 -13.21 -7.98
C GLU A 129 11.93 -12.85 -9.36
N GLU A 130 11.50 -13.56 -10.41
CA GLU A 130 11.87 -13.26 -11.79
C GLU A 130 11.43 -11.84 -12.19
N HIS A 131 10.18 -11.46 -11.87
CA HIS A 131 9.66 -10.13 -12.19
C HIS A 131 10.32 -9.04 -11.33
N LEU A 132 10.52 -9.29 -10.05
CA LEU A 132 11.15 -8.35 -9.12
C LEU A 132 12.65 -8.14 -9.43
N SER A 133 13.31 -9.11 -10.06
CA SER A 133 14.73 -9.00 -10.44
C SER A 133 15.03 -7.85 -11.42
N GLN A 134 14.01 -7.36 -12.16
CA GLN A 134 14.15 -6.23 -13.08
C GLN A 134 14.56 -4.93 -12.37
N PHE A 135 14.23 -4.80 -11.08
CA PHE A 135 14.55 -3.62 -10.28
C PHE A 135 15.98 -3.59 -9.77
N ILE A 136 16.64 -4.76 -9.68
CA ILE A 136 17.97 -4.88 -9.06
C ILE A 136 19.02 -4.13 -9.86
N GLY A 137 19.86 -3.34 -9.16
CA GLY A 137 20.91 -2.51 -9.74
C GLY A 137 20.40 -1.19 -10.36
N ALA A 138 19.09 -0.93 -10.31
CA ALA A 138 18.56 0.33 -10.78
C ALA A 138 18.66 1.41 -9.69
N SER A 139 19.08 2.62 -10.08
CA SER A 139 19.02 3.83 -9.23
C SER A 139 17.87 4.76 -9.63
N LYS A 140 17.28 4.52 -10.79
CA LYS A 140 16.09 5.19 -11.33
C LYS A 140 15.32 4.21 -12.20
N ILE A 141 14.02 4.22 -12.09
CA ILE A 141 13.14 3.30 -12.82
C ILE A 141 12.13 4.07 -13.68
N THR A 142 11.66 3.44 -14.74
CA THR A 142 10.61 3.98 -15.61
C THR A 142 9.73 2.86 -16.15
N ASN A 143 8.46 3.15 -16.35
CA ASN A 143 7.49 2.26 -17.02
C ASN A 143 7.03 2.85 -18.37
N LYS A 144 7.70 3.92 -18.85
CA LYS A 144 7.38 4.61 -20.09
C LYS A 144 8.49 4.41 -21.09
N ALA A 145 8.14 4.03 -22.31
CA ALA A 145 9.10 3.91 -23.40
C ALA A 145 9.83 5.25 -23.64
N GLY A 146 11.16 5.24 -23.60
CA GLY A 146 12.00 6.43 -23.73
C GLY A 146 12.09 7.31 -22.47
N GLY A 147 11.55 6.85 -21.34
CA GLY A 147 11.77 7.48 -20.04
C GLY A 147 13.21 7.33 -19.55
N GLU A 148 13.59 8.15 -18.60
CA GLU A 148 14.92 8.06 -17.97
C GLU A 148 14.95 6.95 -16.91
N GLY A 149 15.97 6.10 -16.92
CA GLY A 149 16.20 5.03 -15.96
C GLY A 149 16.00 3.64 -16.55
N THR A 150 16.03 2.63 -15.66
CA THR A 150 15.82 1.24 -16.03
C THR A 150 14.35 1.01 -16.36
N MET A 151 14.08 0.49 -17.56
CA MET A 151 12.72 0.15 -17.99
C MET A 151 12.23 -1.07 -17.23
N ILE A 152 11.08 -0.95 -16.59
CA ILE A 152 10.40 -2.04 -15.88
C ILE A 152 9.15 -2.41 -16.66
N ASP A 153 9.10 -3.64 -17.11
CA ASP A 153 7.96 -4.16 -17.86
C ASP A 153 6.85 -4.64 -16.91
N ALA A 154 5.60 -4.27 -17.21
CA ALA A 154 4.48 -4.81 -16.49
C ALA A 154 4.21 -6.27 -16.86
N TYR A 155 3.83 -7.11 -15.90
CA TYR A 155 3.44 -8.49 -16.16
C TYR A 155 2.10 -8.52 -16.92
N SER A 156 2.10 -9.19 -18.07
CA SER A 156 0.91 -9.29 -18.92
C SER A 156 -0.25 -9.97 -18.18
N GLY A 157 -1.39 -9.30 -18.12
CA GLY A 157 -2.56 -9.78 -17.38
C GLY A 157 -2.58 -9.40 -15.89
N ALA A 158 -1.50 -8.80 -15.35
CA ALA A 158 -1.43 -8.29 -13.98
C ALA A 158 -0.94 -6.82 -13.95
N THR A 159 -1.33 -6.01 -14.92
CA THR A 159 -0.85 -4.64 -15.09
C THR A 159 -1.08 -3.76 -13.86
N ILE A 160 -2.24 -3.86 -13.22
CA ILE A 160 -2.56 -3.05 -12.03
C ILE A 160 -1.65 -3.43 -10.86
N SER A 161 -1.48 -4.73 -10.62
CA SER A 161 -0.58 -5.24 -9.57
C SER A 161 0.89 -4.91 -9.85
N SER A 162 1.32 -4.99 -11.13
CA SER A 162 2.67 -4.58 -11.56
C SER A 162 2.89 -3.09 -11.34
N THR A 163 1.89 -2.26 -11.65
CA THR A 163 1.95 -0.81 -11.43
C THR A 163 2.02 -0.49 -9.93
N ALA A 164 1.33 -1.24 -9.08
CA ALA A 164 1.44 -1.07 -7.63
C ALA A 164 2.85 -1.38 -7.13
N VAL A 165 3.45 -2.48 -7.58
CA VAL A 165 4.86 -2.81 -7.25
C VAL A 165 5.80 -1.71 -7.73
N PHE A 166 5.65 -1.26 -8.99
CA PHE A 166 6.44 -0.17 -9.55
C PHE A 166 6.34 1.10 -8.72
N ASN A 167 5.12 1.56 -8.40
CA ASN A 167 4.89 2.78 -7.63
C ASN A 167 5.46 2.70 -6.22
N ALA A 168 5.37 1.54 -5.56
CA ALA A 168 5.95 1.34 -4.24
C ALA A 168 7.49 1.41 -4.27
N VAL A 169 8.12 0.81 -5.29
CA VAL A 169 9.59 0.89 -5.46
C VAL A 169 10.03 2.31 -5.84
N ASP A 170 9.28 3.00 -6.70
CA ASP A 170 9.56 4.39 -7.06
C ASP A 170 9.45 5.34 -5.85
N ALA A 171 8.43 5.15 -5.00
CA ALA A 171 8.30 5.86 -3.73
C ALA A 171 9.49 5.58 -2.79
N ALA A 172 10.02 4.36 -2.78
CA ALA A 172 11.21 4.02 -1.99
C ALA A 172 12.47 4.72 -2.52
N LEU A 173 12.67 4.79 -3.84
CA LEU A 173 13.78 5.54 -4.44
C LEU A 173 13.67 7.04 -4.14
N LEU A 174 12.47 7.60 -4.23
CA LEU A 174 12.23 9.00 -3.88
C LEU A 174 12.49 9.25 -2.39
N GLN A 175 12.06 8.35 -1.50
CA GLN A 175 12.34 8.43 -0.08
C GLN A 175 13.84 8.37 0.23
N PHE A 176 14.59 7.53 -0.48
CA PHE A 176 16.04 7.49 -0.37
C PHE A 176 16.68 8.83 -0.73
N ALA A 177 16.23 9.47 -1.82
CA ALA A 177 16.69 10.78 -2.21
C ALA A 177 16.37 11.85 -1.16
N VAL A 178 15.16 11.83 -0.59
CA VAL A 178 14.72 12.73 0.50
C VAL A 178 15.56 12.53 1.76
N ALA A 179 15.83 11.30 2.16
CA ALA A 179 16.67 10.98 3.30
C ALA A 179 18.12 11.50 3.10
N ASN A 180 18.58 11.60 1.86
CA ASN A 180 19.89 12.16 1.48
C ASN A 180 19.85 13.67 1.15
N GLY A 181 18.76 14.37 1.50
CA GLY A 181 18.66 15.83 1.43
C GLY A 181 18.03 16.39 0.15
N ALA A 182 17.38 15.55 -0.67
CA ALA A 182 16.56 16.05 -1.76
C ALA A 182 15.31 16.76 -1.21
N ALA A 183 14.93 17.87 -1.83
CA ALA A 183 13.69 18.56 -1.49
C ALA A 183 12.49 17.71 -1.92
N TYR A 184 11.56 17.49 -1.00
CA TYR A 184 10.29 16.83 -1.25
C TYR A 184 9.15 17.75 -0.82
N GLU A 185 8.32 18.12 -1.77
CA GLU A 185 7.04 18.76 -1.50
C GLU A 185 5.96 17.68 -1.61
N ALA A 186 5.31 17.38 -0.49
CA ALA A 186 4.20 16.43 -0.50
C ALA A 186 3.13 16.91 -1.48
N PRO A 187 2.51 16.01 -2.25
CA PRO A 187 1.39 16.36 -3.12
C PRO A 187 0.33 17.09 -2.29
N VAL A 188 -0.03 18.29 -2.71
CA VAL A 188 -1.12 19.02 -2.08
C VAL A 188 -2.40 18.28 -2.40
N GLU A 189 -3.08 17.75 -1.37
CA GLU A 189 -4.42 17.22 -1.56
C GLU A 189 -5.32 18.37 -2.03
N LEU A 190 -5.55 18.42 -3.33
CA LEU A 190 -6.47 19.37 -3.92
C LEU A 190 -7.86 19.11 -3.40
N THR A 191 -8.54 20.15 -2.95
CA THR A 191 -9.95 20.05 -2.61
C THR A 191 -10.76 19.56 -3.82
N PRO A 192 -11.94 18.96 -3.64
CA PRO A 192 -12.78 18.52 -4.75
C PRO A 192 -13.05 19.63 -5.78
N GLU A 193 -13.08 20.90 -5.34
CA GLU A 193 -13.27 22.06 -6.20
C GLU A 193 -12.02 22.35 -7.03
N GLU A 194 -10.83 22.24 -6.45
CA GLU A 194 -9.54 22.41 -7.15
C GLU A 194 -9.27 21.27 -8.12
N GLN A 195 -9.61 20.00 -7.73
CA GLN A 195 -9.53 18.85 -8.64
C GLN A 195 -10.43 19.04 -9.86
N PHE A 196 -11.65 19.54 -9.64
CA PHE A 196 -12.59 19.84 -10.72
C PHE A 196 -12.07 20.95 -11.63
N ALA A 197 -11.54 22.04 -11.07
CA ALA A 197 -10.95 23.14 -11.82
C ALA A 197 -9.73 22.67 -12.65
N GLN A 198 -8.88 21.83 -12.09
CA GLN A 198 -7.74 21.25 -12.79
C GLN A 198 -8.18 20.31 -13.91
N ALA A 199 -9.18 19.45 -13.66
CA ALA A 199 -9.75 18.57 -14.68
C ALA A 199 -10.39 19.37 -15.83
N GLN A 200 -11.09 20.48 -15.53
CA GLN A 200 -11.64 21.38 -16.53
C GLN A 200 -10.56 21.99 -17.43
N SER A 201 -9.48 22.49 -16.83
CA SER A 201 -8.38 23.10 -17.59
C SER A 201 -7.65 22.11 -18.50
N LEU A 202 -7.60 20.84 -18.11
CA LEU A 202 -7.00 19.76 -18.90
C LEU A 202 -7.92 19.28 -20.02
N ALA A 203 -9.23 19.20 -19.76
CA ALA A 203 -10.20 18.69 -20.72
C ALA A 203 -10.56 19.70 -21.81
N LEU A 204 -10.62 20.99 -21.48
CA LEU A 204 -11.01 22.07 -22.37
C LEU A 204 -10.11 23.30 -22.14
N PRO A 205 -8.87 23.31 -22.62
CA PRO A 205 -7.91 24.38 -22.36
C PRO A 205 -8.30 25.74 -22.95
N GLU A 206 -9.25 25.78 -23.89
CA GLU A 206 -9.76 27.01 -24.55
C GLU A 206 -11.14 27.47 -24.02
N GLY A 207 -11.66 26.83 -22.95
CA GLY A 207 -12.96 27.17 -22.36
C GLY A 207 -12.88 28.40 -21.46
N ASP A 208 -13.69 29.43 -21.74
CA ASP A 208 -13.72 30.66 -20.95
C ASP A 208 -14.59 30.60 -19.70
N THR A 209 -15.60 29.77 -19.69
CA THR A 209 -16.53 29.60 -18.56
C THR A 209 -17.10 28.18 -18.50
N PHE A 210 -17.13 27.62 -17.28
CA PHE A 210 -17.74 26.30 -17.01
C PHE A 210 -18.83 26.43 -15.97
N GLU A 211 -20.02 25.97 -16.30
CA GLU A 211 -21.15 25.93 -15.38
C GLU A 211 -21.31 24.52 -14.81
N LYS A 212 -21.41 24.43 -13.49
CA LYS A 212 -21.64 23.15 -12.81
C LYS A 212 -23.08 22.70 -13.12
N LEU A 213 -23.22 21.63 -13.88
CA LEU A 213 -24.52 20.99 -14.06
C LEU A 213 -24.85 20.20 -12.80
N ASP A 214 -25.94 20.60 -12.10
CA ASP A 214 -26.56 19.76 -11.09
C ASP A 214 -27.28 18.60 -11.77
N VAL A 215 -26.52 17.52 -12.02
CA VAL A 215 -27.08 16.26 -12.46
C VAL A 215 -27.59 15.56 -11.22
N GLU A 216 -28.91 15.53 -11.00
CA GLU A 216 -29.49 14.59 -10.05
C GLU A 216 -29.11 13.18 -10.48
N LEU A 217 -28.27 12.53 -9.68
CA LEU A 217 -27.93 11.12 -9.89
C LEU A 217 -29.22 10.32 -9.68
N TYR A 218 -29.82 9.88 -10.78
CA TYR A 218 -30.95 8.95 -10.75
C TYR A 218 -30.45 7.62 -10.18
N THR A 219 -30.64 7.41 -8.88
CA THR A 219 -30.50 6.11 -8.21
C THR A 219 -31.78 5.30 -8.35
N GLY A 220 -32.31 5.19 -9.53
CA GLY A 220 -33.58 4.48 -9.83
C GLY A 220 -33.36 3.52 -10.97
N THR A 221 -33.64 2.28 -10.68
CA THR A 221 -33.88 1.14 -11.58
C THR A 221 -34.47 1.51 -12.93
N SER A 222 -33.76 1.12 -13.99
CA SER A 222 -34.23 0.64 -15.29
C SER A 222 -35.56 1.20 -15.84
N ASP A 223 -35.63 2.48 -16.19
CA ASP A 223 -36.56 2.98 -17.16
C ASP A 223 -35.96 4.15 -17.95
N ILE A 224 -34.85 3.85 -18.67
CA ILE A 224 -34.40 4.74 -19.73
C ILE A 224 -35.19 4.34 -20.99
N ALA A 225 -36.31 5.00 -21.23
CA ALA A 225 -36.89 5.05 -22.55
C ALA A 225 -35.98 5.97 -23.40
N LEU A 226 -35.31 5.39 -24.36
CA LEU A 226 -34.64 6.12 -25.42
C LEU A 226 -35.75 6.60 -26.39
N GLU A 227 -36.04 7.88 -26.42
CA GLU A 227 -36.62 8.57 -27.56
C GLU A 227 -35.55 9.17 -28.45
#